data_8cf6c68fe6184d1d19bd0d329cd276a4
#
_entry.id   8cf6c68fe6184d1d19bd0d329cd276a4
#
_cell.length_a   1.000
_cell.length_b   1.000
_cell.length_c   1.000
_cell.angle_alpha   90.00
_cell.angle_beta   90.00
_cell.angle_gamma   90.00
#
_symmetry.space_group_name_H-M   'P 1'
#
loop_
_entity.id
_entity.type
_entity.pdbx_description
1 polymer ?
#
loop_
_entity_poly.entity_id
_entity_poly.type
_entity_poly.pdbx_seq_one_letter_code
_entity_poly.pdbx_strand_id
1 'polypeptide(L)'
;INLKKDIFISPAFAVVGGKYKIKLFEETIFVSLPKHLKDGEIIKVEKKGYISEDEIRGDLLLKVHIKMPDDISEREEKLYEQILKMERKKMASE
;
A
#
# COMPACT_ATOMS: atom_id res chain seq x y z
N ILE A 1 9.30 -1.79 -21.08
CA ILE A 1 9.70 -0.69 -20.19
C ILE A 1 8.72 -0.63 -19.03
N ASN A 2 9.25 -0.61 -17.82
CA ASN A 2 8.42 -0.59 -16.62
C ASN A 2 8.06 0.84 -16.21
N LEU A 3 6.85 1.00 -15.70
CA LEU A 3 6.39 2.24 -15.12
C LEU A 3 6.52 2.14 -13.60
N LYS A 4 7.11 3.14 -12.99
CA LYS A 4 7.21 3.22 -11.53
C LYS A 4 6.21 4.23 -11.00
N LYS A 5 5.54 3.88 -9.92
CA LYS A 5 4.58 4.77 -9.28
C LYS A 5 4.66 4.61 -7.77
N ASP A 6 4.67 5.74 -7.07
CA ASP A 6 4.62 5.74 -5.61
C ASP A 6 3.17 5.71 -5.15
N ILE A 7 2.88 4.90 -4.14
CA ILE A 7 1.56 4.89 -3.51
C ILE A 7 1.72 5.12 -2.02
N PHE A 8 0.73 5.78 -1.43
CA PHE A 8 0.75 6.14 0.00
C PHE A 8 -0.45 5.50 0.67
N ILE A 9 -0.20 4.64 1.64
CA ILE A 9 -1.25 3.92 2.37
C ILE A 9 -1.08 4.13 3.87
N SER A 10 -2.19 3.96 4.60
CA SER A 10 -2.16 4.06 6.05
C SER A 10 -1.56 2.79 6.68
N PRO A 11 -1.11 2.86 7.94
CA PRO A 11 -0.66 1.66 8.65
C PRO A 11 -1.74 0.57 8.69
N ALA A 12 -2.99 0.96 8.88
CA ALA A 12 -4.10 0.01 8.90
C ALA A 12 -4.24 -0.73 7.57
N PHE A 13 -4.14 0.00 6.44
CA PHE A 13 -4.20 -0.61 5.12
C PHE A 13 -3.02 -1.54 4.89
N ALA A 14 -1.83 -1.13 5.33
CA ALA A 14 -0.63 -1.95 5.18
C ALA A 14 -0.76 -3.29 5.91
N VAL A 15 -1.37 -3.30 7.08
CA VAL A 15 -1.55 -4.52 7.87
C VAL A 15 -2.62 -5.43 7.29
N VAL A 16 -3.76 -4.86 6.93
CA VAL A 16 -4.94 -5.63 6.50
C VAL A 16 -4.90 -6.00 5.03
N GLY A 17 -4.33 -5.14 4.20
CA GLY A 17 -4.34 -5.31 2.76
C GLY A 17 -5.70 -5.00 2.15
N GLY A 18 -5.87 -5.33 0.88
CA GLY A 18 -7.12 -5.14 0.19
C GLY A 18 -6.93 -4.50 -1.19
N LYS A 19 -8.04 -4.13 -1.79
CA LYS A 19 -8.02 -3.54 -3.13
C LYS A 19 -7.65 -2.07 -3.07
N TYR A 20 -6.70 -1.70 -3.90
CA TYR A 20 -6.24 -0.32 -4.04
C TYR A 20 -6.53 0.17 -5.46
N LYS A 21 -7.17 1.32 -5.57
CA LYS A 21 -7.55 1.90 -6.85
C LYS A 21 -6.43 2.81 -7.37
N ILE A 22 -6.01 2.56 -8.60
CA ILE A 22 -4.96 3.36 -9.25
C ILE A 22 -5.46 3.86 -10.58
N LYS A 23 -5.26 5.14 -10.84
CA LYS A 23 -5.57 5.73 -12.13
C LYS A 23 -4.29 5.78 -12.96
N LEU A 24 -4.28 5.06 -14.08
CA LEU A 24 -3.15 5.00 -15.00
C LEU A 24 -3.60 5.48 -16.37
N PHE A 25 -2.93 6.54 -16.88
CA PHE A 25 -3.28 7.07 -18.19
C PHE A 25 -4.77 7.38 -18.25
N GLU A 26 -5.52 6.67 -19.09
CA GLU A 26 -6.97 6.84 -19.23
C GLU A 26 -7.76 5.69 -18.60
N GLU A 27 -7.08 4.75 -17.93
CA GLU A 27 -7.77 3.63 -17.30
C GLU A 27 -7.63 3.66 -15.78
N THR A 28 -8.59 3.06 -15.12
CA THR A 28 -8.55 2.86 -13.68
C THR A 28 -8.41 1.38 -13.42
N ILE A 29 -7.42 1.01 -12.61
CA ILE A 29 -7.20 -0.39 -12.24
C ILE A 29 -7.33 -0.57 -10.75
N PHE A 30 -7.69 -1.79 -10.34
CA PHE A 30 -7.72 -2.19 -8.94
C PHE A 30 -6.64 -3.23 -8.70
N VAL A 31 -5.77 -2.95 -7.76
CA VAL A 31 -4.67 -3.84 -7.42
C VAL A 31 -4.93 -4.43 -6.04
N SER A 32 -4.81 -5.74 -5.92
CA SER A 32 -4.92 -6.40 -4.62
C SER A 32 -3.59 -6.29 -3.90
N LEU A 33 -3.56 -5.53 -2.81
CA LEU A 33 -2.36 -5.40 -1.99
C LEU A 33 -2.37 -6.49 -0.93
N PRO A 34 -1.25 -7.18 -0.72
CA PRO A 34 -1.16 -8.22 0.30
C PRO A 34 -1.18 -7.63 1.70
N LYS A 35 -1.35 -8.51 2.69
CA LYS A 35 -1.27 -8.12 4.10
C LYS A 35 0.18 -7.89 4.52
N HIS A 36 0.34 -7.14 5.59
CA HIS A 36 1.64 -6.94 6.24
C HIS A 36 2.70 -6.32 5.31
N LEU A 37 2.28 -5.33 4.54
CA LEU A 37 3.20 -4.58 3.70
C LEU A 37 4.15 -3.74 4.55
N LYS A 38 5.38 -3.66 4.11
CA LYS A 38 6.40 -2.83 4.76
C LYS A 38 6.63 -1.56 3.97
N ASP A 39 7.05 -0.52 4.67
CA ASP A 39 7.40 0.74 4.03
C ASP A 39 8.57 0.53 3.06
N GLY A 40 8.43 1.06 1.85
CA GLY A 40 9.44 0.91 0.80
C GLY A 40 9.34 -0.36 -0.03
N GLU A 41 8.40 -1.25 0.30
CA GLU A 41 8.22 -2.48 -0.46
C GLU A 41 7.71 -2.19 -1.86
N ILE A 42 8.11 -3.02 -2.84
CA ILE A 42 7.71 -2.84 -4.24
C ILE A 42 6.76 -3.95 -4.66
N ILE A 43 5.60 -3.55 -5.18
CA ILE A 43 4.59 -4.47 -5.70
C ILE A 43 4.59 -4.38 -7.22
N LYS A 44 4.75 -5.51 -7.88
CA LYS A 44 4.77 -5.60 -9.34
C LYS A 44 3.37 -5.95 -9.87
N VAL A 45 2.88 -5.13 -10.79
CA VAL A 45 1.63 -5.41 -11.50
C VAL A 45 1.97 -5.66 -12.95
N GLU A 46 1.82 -6.90 -13.39
CA GLU A 46 2.21 -7.30 -14.73
C GLU A 46 1.38 -6.63 -15.81
N LYS A 47 2.05 -6.23 -16.89
CA LYS A 47 1.43 -5.66 -18.09
C LYS A 47 0.59 -4.41 -17.84
N LYS A 48 0.99 -3.59 -16.87
CA LYS A 48 0.33 -2.30 -16.57
C LYS A 48 1.29 -1.12 -16.64
N GLY A 49 2.49 -1.32 -17.20
CA GLY A 49 3.46 -0.26 -17.44
C GLY A 49 3.27 0.43 -18.78
N TYR A 50 4.35 0.98 -19.29
CA TYR A 50 4.35 1.65 -20.61
C TYR A 50 4.18 0.65 -21.74
N ILE A 51 3.57 1.12 -22.84
CA ILE A 51 3.42 0.34 -24.06
C ILE A 51 4.56 0.77 -25.00
N SER A 52 5.32 -0.22 -25.48
CA SER A 52 6.41 0.03 -26.43
C SER A 52 5.87 0.18 -27.85
N GLU A 53 6.78 0.56 -28.78
CA GLU A 53 6.42 0.69 -30.20
C GLU A 53 5.95 -0.65 -30.80
N ASP A 54 6.43 -1.76 -30.25
CA ASP A 54 6.01 -3.11 -30.68
C ASP A 54 4.72 -3.57 -30.01
N GLU A 55 4.00 -2.66 -29.36
CA GLU A 55 2.76 -2.92 -28.65
C GLU A 55 2.93 -3.88 -27.44
N ILE A 56 4.15 -4.06 -26.99
CA ILE A 56 4.43 -4.85 -25.78
C ILE A 56 4.32 -3.92 -24.59
N ARG A 57 3.47 -4.29 -23.63
CA ARG A 57 3.29 -3.51 -22.41
C ARG A 57 4.20 -4.02 -21.31
N GLY A 58 4.95 -3.12 -20.70
CA GLY A 58 5.80 -3.44 -19.56
C GLY A 58 4.98 -3.58 -18.28
N ASP A 59 5.67 -3.69 -17.16
CA ASP A 59 5.02 -3.86 -15.86
C ASP A 59 4.91 -2.54 -15.12
N LEU A 60 3.98 -2.48 -14.18
CA LEU A 60 3.83 -1.37 -13.26
C LEU A 60 4.48 -1.76 -11.93
N LEU A 61 5.41 -0.95 -11.47
CA LEU A 61 6.07 -1.15 -10.19
C LEU A 61 5.53 -0.12 -9.19
N LEU A 62 4.87 -0.58 -8.15
CA LEU A 62 4.31 0.28 -7.11
C LEU A 62 5.23 0.28 -5.91
N LYS A 63 5.78 1.44 -5.59
CA LYS A 63 6.57 1.59 -4.37
C LYS A 63 5.63 2.03 -3.26
N VAL A 64 5.55 1.22 -2.22
CA VAL A 64 4.64 1.45 -1.10
C VAL A 64 5.27 2.36 -0.07
N HIS A 65 4.56 3.44 0.27
CA HIS A 65 4.92 4.33 1.37
C HIS A 65 3.81 4.29 2.40
N ILE A 66 4.19 4.05 3.64
CA ILE A 66 3.23 4.06 4.75
C ILE A 66 3.21 5.46 5.34
N LYS A 67 2.05 6.09 5.29
CA LYS A 67 1.86 7.45 5.76
C LYS A 67 0.77 7.50 6.81
N MET A 68 0.98 8.25 7.87
CA MET A 68 -0.04 8.43 8.89
C MET A 68 -1.23 9.19 8.32
N PRO A 69 -2.46 8.82 8.70
CA PRO A 69 -3.65 9.55 8.27
C PRO A 69 -3.62 10.99 8.80
N ASP A 70 -4.10 11.92 7.97
CA ASP A 70 -4.18 13.34 8.39
C ASP A 70 -5.25 13.56 9.44
N ASP A 71 -6.36 12.83 9.32
CA ASP A 71 -7.48 12.92 10.25
C ASP A 71 -7.69 11.61 10.97
N ILE A 72 -7.65 11.64 12.30
CA ILE A 72 -7.92 10.47 13.13
C ILE A 72 -9.06 10.84 14.09
N SER A 73 -10.18 10.11 14.01
CA SER A 73 -11.31 10.30 14.89
C SER A 73 -11.01 9.78 16.29
N GLU A 74 -11.80 10.21 17.26
CA GLU A 74 -11.66 9.72 18.64
C GLU A 74 -11.83 8.21 18.73
N ARG A 75 -12.73 7.66 17.93
CA ARG A 75 -12.97 6.22 17.88
C ARG A 75 -11.76 5.48 17.34
N GLU A 76 -11.17 6.01 16.27
CA GLU A 76 -9.96 5.44 15.70
C GLU A 76 -8.79 5.51 16.67
N GLU A 77 -8.64 6.66 17.35
CA GLU A 77 -7.59 6.82 18.35
C GLU A 77 -7.70 5.78 19.45
N LYS A 78 -8.92 5.49 19.92
CA LYS A 78 -9.13 4.45 20.93
C LYS A 78 -8.70 3.07 20.45
N LEU A 79 -8.95 2.78 19.17
CA LEU A 79 -8.50 1.52 18.57
C LEU A 79 -6.98 1.45 18.48
N TYR A 80 -6.34 2.56 18.14
CA TYR A 80 -4.88 2.63 18.14
C TYR A 80 -4.30 2.47 19.54
N GLU A 81 -4.96 3.01 20.55
CA GLU A 81 -4.54 2.81 21.95
C GLU A 81 -4.54 1.34 22.33
N GLN A 82 -5.54 0.59 21.87
CA GLN A 82 -5.60 -0.85 22.12
C GLN A 82 -4.45 -1.58 21.44
N ILE A 83 -4.12 -1.19 20.21
CA ILE A 83 -2.99 -1.75 19.47
C ILE A 83 -1.69 -1.46 20.23
N LEU A 84 -1.52 -0.24 20.69
CA LEU A 84 -0.32 0.15 21.43
C LEU A 84 -0.16 -0.68 22.72
N LYS A 85 -1.26 -0.94 23.42
CA LYS A 85 -1.22 -1.80 24.61
C LYS A 85 -0.74 -3.20 24.28
N MET A 86 -1.18 -3.73 23.14
CA MET A 86 -0.75 -5.06 22.68
C MET A 86 0.73 -5.07 22.36
N GLU A 87 1.22 -4.02 21.70
CA GLU A 87 2.63 -3.90 21.36
C GLU A 87 3.50 -3.81 22.60
N ARG A 88 3.07 -3.03 23.61
CA ARG A 88 3.79 -2.92 24.89
C ARG A 88 3.87 -4.24 25.63
N LYS A 89 2.79 -5.02 25.56
CA LYS A 89 2.80 -6.37 26.15
C LYS A 89 3.83 -7.26 25.48
N LYS A 90 3.92 -7.22 24.15
CA LYS A 90 4.91 -7.99 23.41
C LYS A 90 6.32 -7.60 23.79
N MET A 91 6.58 -6.30 23.90
CA MET A 91 7.90 -5.77 24.29
C MET A 91 8.28 -6.20 25.71
N ALA A 92 7.33 -6.19 26.61
CA ALA A 92 7.57 -6.61 28.00
C ALA A 92 7.84 -8.13 28.14
N SER A 93 7.40 -8.91 27.16
CA SER A 93 7.58 -10.36 27.14
C SER A 93 8.91 -10.81 26.53
N GLU A 94 9.61 -9.89 25.88
CA GLU A 94 10.91 -10.19 25.25
C GLU A 94 12.08 -10.09 26.28
#